data_054dc000c8612761dcab0578527ba9e3
#
_entry.id   054dc000c8612761dcab0578527ba9e3
#
_cell.length_a   1.000
_cell.length_b   1.000
_cell.length_c   1.000
_cell.angle_alpha   90.00
_cell.angle_beta   90.00
_cell.angle_gamma   90.00
#
_symmetry.space_group_name_H-M   'P 1'
#
loop_
_entity.id
_entity.type
_entity.pdbx_description
1 polymer ?
#
loop_
_entity_poly.entity_id
_entity_poly.type
_entity_poly.pdbx_seq_one_letter_code
_entity_poly.pdbx_strand_id
1 'polypeptide(L)'
;MKISEHNISFPCDYPIKILCKNRSGLFNEIVKCVSKHDLSFIESSASEKMSKKNTYVSFSILFKALSEAHVKDLYLDLKKIESVKLVL
;
A
#
# COMPACT_ATOMS: atom_id res chain seq x y z
N MET A 1 6.91 -3.56 -23.22
CA MET A 1 6.72 -4.13 -22.91
C MET A 1 6.18 -4.38 -22.35
N LYS A 2 5.72 -4.16 -22.39
CA LYS A 2 5.20 -4.73 -21.71
C LYS A 2 5.60 -5.57 -21.17
N ILE A 3 5.88 -5.36 -20.86
CA ILE A 3 6.54 -6.41 -20.52
C ILE A 3 6.65 -6.85 -19.14
N SER A 4 7.00 -6.01 -18.16
CA SER A 4 7.16 -6.46 -16.78
C SER A 4 5.84 -6.97 -16.22
N GLU A 5 4.74 -6.36 -16.54
CA GLU A 5 3.48 -6.84 -16.01
C GLU A 5 3.12 -8.20 -16.58
N HIS A 6 3.62 -8.53 -17.74
CA HIS A 6 3.40 -9.85 -18.30
C HIS A 6 4.21 -10.91 -17.60
N ASN A 7 5.21 -10.51 -16.83
CA ASN A 7 6.10 -11.44 -16.17
C ASN A 7 5.83 -11.58 -14.68
N ILE A 8 4.78 -10.94 -14.18
CA ILE A 8 4.42 -11.06 -12.78
C ILE A 8 3.81 -12.42 -12.53
N SER A 9 4.40 -13.14 -11.59
CA SER A 9 3.89 -14.43 -11.15
C SER A 9 3.39 -14.32 -9.73
N PHE A 10 2.21 -14.83 -9.47
CA PHE A 10 1.67 -14.85 -8.11
C PHE A 10 1.82 -16.23 -7.51
N PRO A 11 2.02 -16.35 -6.20
CA PRO A 11 2.14 -15.24 -5.25
C PRO A 11 3.48 -14.53 -5.35
N CYS A 12 3.52 -13.27 -4.97
CA CYS A 12 4.75 -12.50 -5.02
C CYS A 12 4.70 -11.34 -4.02
N ASP A 13 5.88 -10.78 -3.73
CA ASP A 13 5.97 -9.56 -2.95
C ASP A 13 5.74 -8.38 -3.89
N TYR A 14 4.62 -7.74 -3.73
CA TYR A 14 4.15 -6.70 -4.64
C TYR A 14 4.38 -5.33 -3.99
N PRO A 15 5.27 -4.51 -4.56
CA PRO A 15 5.53 -3.19 -3.97
C PRO A 15 4.38 -2.22 -4.24
N ILE A 16 3.93 -1.55 -3.20
CA ILE A 16 2.84 -0.60 -3.28
C ILE A 16 3.26 0.68 -2.60
N LYS A 17 2.98 1.81 -3.24
CA LYS A 17 3.23 3.12 -2.67
C LYS A 17 1.91 3.83 -2.49
N ILE A 18 1.69 4.37 -1.29
CA ILE A 18 0.43 5.00 -0.92
C ILE A 18 0.71 6.44 -0.56
N LEU A 19 0.20 7.37 -1.36
CA LEU A 19 0.35 8.79 -1.11
C LEU A 19 -0.87 9.31 -0.37
N CYS A 20 -0.64 9.95 0.77
CA CYS A 20 -1.73 10.37 1.65
C CYS A 20 -1.55 11.82 2.08
N LYS A 21 -2.66 12.46 2.42
CA LYS A 21 -2.60 13.70 3.17
C LYS A 21 -2.30 13.33 4.62
N ASN A 22 -1.28 13.98 5.20
CA ASN A 22 -0.81 13.61 6.52
C ASN A 22 -1.84 13.96 7.60
N ARG A 23 -2.03 13.06 8.55
CA ARG A 23 -2.85 13.29 9.72
C ARG A 23 -2.54 12.26 10.79
N SER A 24 -3.00 12.56 11.99
CA SER A 24 -2.79 11.68 13.14
C SER A 24 -3.49 10.33 12.94
N GLY A 25 -2.82 9.26 13.35
CA GLY A 25 -3.38 7.92 13.30
C GLY A 25 -3.38 7.27 11.92
N LEU A 26 -2.84 7.96 10.92
CA LEU A 26 -2.90 7.48 9.54
C LEU A 26 -2.14 6.17 9.34
N PHE A 27 -0.93 6.07 9.90
CA PHE A 27 -0.12 4.87 9.71
C PHE A 27 -0.84 3.64 10.25
N ASN A 28 -1.44 3.75 11.44
CA ASN A 28 -2.17 2.63 12.02
C ASN A 28 -3.35 2.21 11.16
N GLU A 29 -4.02 3.18 10.58
CA GLU A 29 -5.16 2.89 9.72
C GLU A 29 -4.72 2.16 8.45
N ILE A 30 -3.61 2.59 7.85
CA ILE A 30 -3.03 1.93 6.68
C ILE A 30 -2.63 0.49 7.03
N VAL A 31 -1.94 0.32 8.16
CA VAL A 31 -1.50 -1.01 8.60
C VAL A 31 -2.68 -1.95 8.80
N LYS A 32 -3.75 -1.46 9.44
CA LYS A 32 -4.95 -2.27 9.64
C LYS A 32 -5.56 -2.71 8.31
N CYS A 33 -5.59 -1.79 7.35
CA CYS A 33 -6.15 -2.08 6.04
C CYS A 33 -5.33 -3.16 5.32
N VAL A 34 -4.02 -2.98 5.29
CA VAL A 34 -3.14 -3.95 4.61
C VAL A 34 -3.20 -5.31 5.31
N SER A 35 -3.23 -5.31 6.63
CA SER A 35 -3.22 -6.55 7.40
C SER A 35 -4.48 -7.39 7.18
N LYS A 36 -5.58 -6.78 6.82
CA LYS A 36 -6.79 -7.51 6.48
C LYS A 36 -6.61 -8.37 5.24
N HIS A 37 -5.74 -7.94 4.34
CA HIS A 37 -5.51 -8.62 3.08
C HIS A 37 -4.24 -9.46 3.09
N ASP A 38 -3.36 -9.23 4.05
CA ASP A 38 -2.09 -9.95 4.17
C ASP A 38 -1.80 -10.19 5.64
N LEU A 39 -2.19 -11.35 6.14
CA LEU A 39 -2.03 -11.68 7.56
C LEU A 39 -0.57 -11.79 7.96
N SER A 40 0.33 -11.93 7.00
CA SER A 40 1.77 -12.01 7.28
C SER A 40 2.45 -10.64 7.26
N PHE A 41 1.69 -9.57 7.00
CA PHE A 41 2.27 -8.23 6.89
C PHE A 41 2.88 -7.79 8.22
N ILE A 42 4.11 -7.27 8.13
CA ILE A 42 4.84 -6.78 9.29
C ILE A 42 4.97 -5.27 9.15
N GLU A 43 4.40 -4.51 10.10
CA GLU A 43 4.37 -3.06 9.97
C GLU A 43 5.76 -2.43 9.96
N SER A 44 6.73 -3.04 10.63
CA SER A 44 8.10 -2.53 10.63
C SER A 44 8.77 -2.62 9.26
N SER A 45 8.18 -3.39 8.34
CA SER A 45 8.70 -3.50 6.97
C SER A 45 8.26 -2.33 6.10
N ALA A 46 7.29 -1.53 6.53
CA ALA A 46 6.84 -0.38 5.78
C ALA A 46 7.79 0.79 5.99
N SER A 47 7.97 1.60 4.95
CA SER A 47 8.76 2.82 5.09
C SER A 47 7.86 4.03 4.85
N GLU A 48 8.25 5.14 5.43
CA GLU A 48 7.46 6.36 5.42
C GLU A 48 8.33 7.52 4.95
N LYS A 49 7.77 8.38 4.12
CA LYS A 49 8.48 9.56 3.66
C LYS A 49 7.55 10.76 3.71
N MET A 50 7.97 11.78 4.45
CA MET A 50 7.22 13.04 4.58
C MET A 50 7.58 14.00 3.45
N SER A 51 6.62 14.82 3.04
CA SER A 51 6.91 15.95 2.17
C SER A 51 7.60 17.05 3.00
N LYS A 52 8.14 18.07 2.30
CA LYS A 52 8.90 19.14 2.95
C LYS A 52 8.11 19.82 4.07
N LYS A 53 6.84 20.02 3.88
CA LYS A 53 6.01 20.73 4.87
C LYS A 53 5.17 19.80 5.71
N ASN A 54 5.46 18.51 5.65
CA ASN A 54 4.71 17.48 6.37
C ASN A 54 3.21 17.49 6.03
N THR A 55 2.84 18.08 4.89
CA THR A 55 1.45 18.08 4.43
C THR A 55 1.03 16.72 3.88
N TYR A 56 1.98 16.06 3.22
CA TYR A 56 1.74 14.76 2.62
C TYR A 56 2.74 13.76 3.14
N VAL A 57 2.33 12.50 3.13
CA VAL A 57 3.20 11.40 3.54
C VAL A 57 2.97 10.26 2.55
N SER A 58 4.05 9.57 2.19
CA SER A 58 3.92 8.36 1.38
C SER A 58 4.42 7.17 2.18
N PHE A 59 3.70 6.06 2.05
CA PHE A 59 4.08 4.80 2.66
C PHE A 59 4.45 3.83 1.55
N SER A 60 5.55 3.12 1.72
CA SER A 60 5.97 2.08 0.79
C SER A 60 5.90 0.76 1.52
N ILE A 61 5.17 -0.19 0.96
CA ILE A 61 4.98 -1.50 1.57
C ILE A 61 5.28 -2.59 0.56
N LEU A 62 5.59 -3.78 1.07
CA LEU A 62 5.64 -4.98 0.27
C LEU A 62 4.44 -5.84 0.68
N PHE A 63 3.52 -6.00 -0.24
CA PHE A 63 2.28 -6.73 -0.01
C PHE A 63 2.43 -8.13 -0.59
N LYS A 64 2.16 -9.13 0.20
CA LYS A 64 2.21 -10.50 -0.30
C LYS A 64 0.94 -10.78 -1.09
N ALA A 65 1.04 -10.59 -2.39
CA ALA A 65 -0.10 -10.70 -3.29
C ALA A 65 -0.26 -12.14 -3.76
N LEU A 66 -1.48 -12.65 -3.64
CA LEU A 66 -1.80 -14.01 -4.06
C LEU A 66 -2.31 -14.06 -5.49
N SER A 67 -2.84 -12.94 -5.98
CA SER A 67 -3.41 -12.86 -7.32
C SER A 67 -3.60 -11.40 -7.67
N GLU A 68 -3.92 -11.14 -8.93
CA GLU A 68 -4.25 -9.79 -9.38
C GLU A 68 -5.51 -9.27 -8.69
N ALA A 69 -6.51 -10.13 -8.52
CA ALA A 69 -7.74 -9.75 -7.83
C ALA A 69 -7.44 -9.35 -6.37
N HIS A 70 -6.51 -10.04 -5.73
CA HIS A 70 -6.10 -9.75 -4.37
C HIS A 70 -5.51 -8.34 -4.26
N VAL A 71 -4.67 -7.96 -5.23
CA VAL A 71 -4.11 -6.61 -5.29
C VAL A 71 -5.21 -5.58 -5.48
N LYS A 72 -6.15 -5.85 -6.38
CA LYS A 72 -7.27 -4.94 -6.63
C LYS A 72 -8.12 -4.73 -5.38
N ASP A 73 -8.39 -5.78 -4.64
CA ASP A 73 -9.19 -5.68 -3.43
C ASP A 73 -8.51 -4.76 -2.41
N LEU A 74 -7.19 -4.90 -2.27
CA LEU A 74 -6.44 -4.02 -1.37
C LEU A 74 -6.52 -2.57 -1.85
N TYR A 75 -6.34 -2.33 -3.14
CA TYR A 75 -6.41 -0.98 -3.70
C TYR A 75 -7.76 -0.33 -3.39
N LEU A 76 -8.85 -1.08 -3.58
CA LEU A 76 -10.18 -0.54 -3.33
C LEU A 76 -10.36 -0.17 -1.86
N ASP A 77 -9.88 -1.01 -0.95
CA ASP A 77 -9.96 -0.73 0.47
C ASP A 77 -9.12 0.48 0.88
N LEU A 78 -7.90 0.55 0.35
CA LEU A 78 -7.04 1.70 0.65
C LEU A 78 -7.67 3.01 0.21
N LYS A 79 -8.33 3.00 -0.94
CA LYS A 79 -8.98 4.20 -1.46
C LYS A 79 -10.18 4.65 -0.64
N LYS A 80 -10.72 3.79 0.19
CA LYS A 80 -11.81 4.17 1.10
C LYS A 80 -11.33 5.04 2.24
N ILE A 81 -10.03 5.04 2.51
CA ILE A 81 -9.46 5.90 3.54
C ILE A 81 -9.39 7.31 2.98
N GLU A 82 -10.08 8.23 3.62
CA GLU A 82 -10.24 9.58 3.09
C GLU A 82 -8.91 10.28 2.80
N SER A 83 -7.92 10.05 3.63
CA SER A 83 -6.62 10.69 3.48
C SER A 83 -5.79 10.15 2.33
N VAL A 84 -6.13 8.97 1.80
CA VAL A 84 -5.40 8.37 0.69
C VAL A 84 -5.74 9.11 -0.58
N LYS A 85 -4.70 9.62 -1.25
CA LYS A 85 -4.86 10.38 -2.50
C LYS A 85 -4.51 9.57 -3.73
N LEU A 86 -3.53 8.67 -3.59
CA LEU A 86 -3.05 7.91 -4.74
C LEU A 86 -2.44 6.61 -4.24
N VAL A 87 -2.71 5.53 -4.95
CA VAL A 87 -2.11 4.22 -4.70
C VAL A 87 -1.42 3.78 -5.99
N LEU A 88 -0.13 3.52 -5.89
CA LEU A 88 0.69 3.14 -7.05
C LEU A 88 1.20 1.72 -6.95
#